data_b6b4e204a924d357aeab4ea3bd7c2970
#
_entry.id   b6b4e204a924d357aeab4ea3bd7c2970
#
_cell.length_a   1.000
_cell.length_b   1.000
_cell.length_c   1.000
_cell.angle_alpha   90.00
_cell.angle_beta   90.00
_cell.angle_gamma   90.00
#
_symmetry.space_group_name_H-M   'P 1'
#
loop_
_entity.id
_entity.type
_entity.pdbx_description
1 polymer ?
#
loop_
_entity_poly.entity_id
_entity_poly.type
_entity_poly.pdbx_seq_one_letter_code
_entity_poly.pdbx_strand_id
1 'polypeptide(L)'
;MYPRRRFFDDVVKVFRKCGQVVPVFNDKHLAYRWEDAKAMYDTARELKIPFLAGSSLPVAWRVPAFELTPGAAVESALSIGYGGFEDYGFHALEGHQCLLENRRGGESGIVAVQALTGDQIREAESAEKWSADLFADARRLMPGKPEDTVNWKPGENSAVYLLEHRDGLRSAVLMANGLVDQFTTAIKISGQDNSVGTWFKLQEVAPFGHFAYLLRAIEQTIHSGKTVYPIERTLLTTGILDRIMQSLSQGGRRIETPELAIEYSPANWPFANRADSPLTLPND
;
A
#
# COMPACT_ATOMS: atom_id res chain seq x y z
N MET A 1 3.09 2.95 -20.71
CA MET A 1 4.12 2.53 -19.72
C MET A 1 5.01 3.70 -19.41
N TYR A 2 5.16 4.10 -18.16
CA TYR A 2 6.02 5.21 -17.73
C TYR A 2 7.46 4.71 -17.57
N PRO A 3 8.47 5.29 -18.23
CA PRO A 3 9.85 4.79 -18.23
C PRO A 3 10.64 5.27 -16.99
N ARG A 4 10.11 4.98 -15.76
CA ARG A 4 10.67 5.45 -14.48
C ARG A 4 12.14 5.07 -14.32
N ARG A 5 12.50 3.81 -14.61
CA ARG A 5 13.89 3.34 -14.53
C ARG A 5 14.82 4.19 -15.41
N ARG A 6 14.41 4.45 -16.65
CA ARG A 6 15.23 5.28 -17.56
C ARG A 6 15.44 6.69 -17.03
N PHE A 7 14.36 7.32 -16.52
CA PHE A 7 14.48 8.67 -15.96
C PHE A 7 15.37 8.69 -14.72
N PHE A 8 15.24 7.68 -13.85
CA PHE A 8 16.13 7.55 -12.69
C PHE A 8 17.60 7.37 -13.13
N ASP A 9 17.88 6.50 -14.09
CA ASP A 9 19.24 6.29 -14.62
C ASP A 9 19.81 7.57 -15.24
N ASP A 10 19.01 8.39 -15.93
CA ASP A 10 19.45 9.67 -16.47
C ASP A 10 19.77 10.69 -15.35
N VAL A 11 19.01 10.73 -14.29
CA VAL A 11 19.31 11.53 -13.07
C VAL A 11 20.62 11.04 -12.43
N VAL A 12 20.81 9.73 -12.28
CA VAL A 12 22.03 9.13 -11.70
C VAL A 12 23.28 9.48 -12.53
N LYS A 13 23.18 9.48 -13.87
CA LYS A 13 24.30 9.93 -14.74
C LYS A 13 24.73 11.37 -14.41
N VAL A 14 23.75 12.26 -14.18
CA VAL A 14 24.04 13.65 -13.78
C VAL A 14 24.73 13.68 -12.42
N PHE A 15 24.21 12.96 -11.43
CA PHE A 15 24.81 12.90 -10.09
C PHE A 15 26.25 12.41 -10.12
N ARG A 16 26.53 11.32 -10.86
CA ARG A 16 27.89 10.80 -11.02
C ARG A 16 28.82 11.80 -11.72
N LYS A 17 28.30 12.52 -12.71
CA LYS A 17 29.08 13.55 -13.42
C LYS A 17 29.40 14.77 -12.55
N CYS A 18 28.44 15.20 -11.74
CA CYS A 18 28.59 16.41 -10.89
C CYS A 18 29.24 16.10 -9.53
N GLY A 19 29.33 14.82 -9.13
CA GLY A 19 29.81 14.42 -7.81
C GLY A 19 28.90 14.86 -6.64
N GLN A 20 27.64 15.20 -6.93
CA GLN A 20 26.67 15.67 -5.96
C GLN A 20 25.31 15.02 -6.20
N VAL A 21 24.63 14.63 -5.12
CA VAL A 21 23.26 14.10 -5.13
C VAL A 21 22.30 15.10 -4.50
N VAL A 22 21.04 15.06 -4.93
CA VAL A 22 19.93 15.80 -4.33
C VAL A 22 18.77 14.82 -4.07
N PRO A 23 17.82 15.16 -3.19
CA PRO A 23 16.63 14.34 -2.98
C PRO A 23 15.86 14.08 -4.28
N VAL A 24 15.35 12.86 -4.42
CA VAL A 24 14.54 12.42 -5.56
C VAL A 24 13.20 11.90 -5.05
N PHE A 25 12.12 12.31 -5.68
CA PHE A 25 10.80 11.71 -5.48
C PHE A 25 10.35 10.96 -6.73
N ASN A 26 9.85 9.74 -6.53
CA ASN A 26 9.23 8.92 -7.59
C ASN A 26 7.76 8.69 -7.25
N ASP A 27 6.87 9.19 -8.11
CA ASP A 27 5.43 9.03 -7.94
C ASP A 27 5.01 7.57 -8.14
N LYS A 28 4.25 7.03 -7.17
CA LYS A 28 3.72 5.65 -7.14
C LYS A 28 4.81 4.59 -7.00
N HIS A 29 4.59 3.40 -7.60
CA HIS A 29 5.54 2.29 -7.55
C HIS A 29 6.86 2.63 -8.25
N LEU A 30 7.95 2.02 -7.79
CA LEU A 30 9.29 2.34 -8.29
C LEU A 30 9.45 2.00 -9.77
N ALA A 31 8.99 0.83 -10.18
CA ALA A 31 9.01 0.37 -11.56
C ALA A 31 7.94 -0.69 -11.80
N TYR A 32 7.71 -1.08 -13.05
CA TYR A 32 6.79 -2.16 -13.40
C TYR A 32 7.34 -3.55 -13.08
N ARG A 33 8.66 -3.68 -13.05
CA ARG A 33 9.36 -4.95 -12.78
C ARG A 33 10.17 -4.83 -11.51
N TRP A 34 10.17 -5.91 -10.73
CA TRP A 34 10.95 -6.02 -9.51
C TRP A 34 12.43 -5.72 -9.72
N GLU A 35 13.03 -6.29 -10.77
CA GLU A 35 14.46 -6.13 -11.07
C GLU A 35 14.84 -4.66 -11.29
N ASP A 36 13.97 -3.89 -11.95
CA ASP A 36 14.18 -2.46 -12.19
C ASP A 36 14.02 -1.67 -10.88
N ALA A 37 12.99 -1.97 -10.09
CA ALA A 37 12.77 -1.34 -8.79
C ALA A 37 13.94 -1.60 -7.82
N LYS A 38 14.38 -2.84 -7.73
CA LYS A 38 15.52 -3.25 -6.89
C LYS A 38 16.80 -2.55 -7.32
N ALA A 39 17.08 -2.47 -8.61
CA ALA A 39 18.26 -1.77 -9.11
C ALA A 39 18.21 -0.25 -8.86
N MET A 40 17.03 0.39 -8.93
CA MET A 40 16.87 1.81 -8.53
C MET A 40 17.14 1.99 -7.04
N TYR A 41 16.60 1.10 -6.20
CA TYR A 41 16.83 1.11 -4.76
C TYR A 41 18.32 0.93 -4.43
N ASP A 42 18.99 -0.09 -5.00
CA ASP A 42 20.39 -0.38 -4.74
C ASP A 42 21.30 0.79 -5.16
N THR A 43 21.03 1.39 -6.33
CA THR A 43 21.76 2.57 -6.80
C THR A 43 21.54 3.78 -5.89
N ALA A 44 20.31 3.99 -5.41
CA ALA A 44 20.02 5.07 -4.47
C ALA A 44 20.77 4.87 -3.13
N ARG A 45 20.85 3.63 -2.64
CA ARG A 45 21.63 3.28 -1.43
C ARG A 45 23.12 3.47 -1.63
N GLU A 46 23.68 2.98 -2.75
CA GLU A 46 25.11 3.13 -3.12
C GLU A 46 25.52 4.61 -3.13
N LEU A 47 24.73 5.44 -3.80
CA LEU A 47 25.03 6.88 -3.97
C LEU A 47 24.52 7.74 -2.82
N LYS A 48 23.84 7.16 -1.83
CA LYS A 48 23.21 7.86 -0.70
C LYS A 48 22.21 8.92 -1.15
N ILE A 49 21.45 8.63 -2.21
CA ILE A 49 20.39 9.52 -2.71
C ILE A 49 19.24 9.48 -1.69
N PRO A 50 18.78 10.60 -1.14
CA PRO A 50 17.54 10.65 -0.38
C PRO A 50 16.37 10.37 -1.34
N PHE A 51 15.93 9.11 -1.39
CA PHE A 51 14.98 8.61 -2.38
C PHE A 51 13.63 8.34 -1.72
N LEU A 52 12.65 9.20 -1.96
CA LEU A 52 11.27 9.08 -1.50
C LEU A 52 10.40 8.58 -2.65
N ALA A 53 9.46 7.70 -2.35
CA ALA A 53 8.47 7.24 -3.33
C ALA A 53 7.17 6.81 -2.64
N GLY A 54 6.14 6.54 -3.41
CA GLY A 54 4.91 5.93 -2.93
C GLY A 54 3.63 6.64 -3.30
N SER A 55 2.57 6.20 -2.67
CA SER A 55 1.20 6.68 -2.80
C SER A 55 0.92 7.84 -1.85
N SER A 56 -0.11 8.64 -2.16
CA SER A 56 -0.69 9.61 -1.21
C SER A 56 -1.54 8.94 -0.11
N LEU A 57 -1.98 7.68 -0.28
CA LEU A 57 -2.84 7.02 0.70
C LEU A 57 -2.24 6.95 2.11
N PRO A 58 -0.98 6.54 2.31
CA PRO A 58 -0.40 6.46 3.66
C PRO A 58 -0.47 7.75 4.46
N VAL A 59 -0.47 8.89 3.78
CA VAL A 59 -0.49 10.23 4.39
C VAL A 59 -1.86 10.93 4.27
N ALA A 60 -2.86 10.28 3.66
CA ALA A 60 -4.19 10.84 3.47
C ALA A 60 -4.99 10.93 4.78
N TRP A 61 -6.16 11.56 4.71
CA TRP A 61 -7.12 11.64 5.81
C TRP A 61 -7.69 10.26 6.11
N ARG A 62 -7.79 9.91 7.41
CA ARG A 62 -8.32 8.62 7.89
C ARG A 62 -9.59 8.82 8.71
N VAL A 63 -10.62 8.03 8.41
CA VAL A 63 -11.90 8.09 9.12
C VAL A 63 -12.29 6.68 9.59
N PRO A 64 -12.28 6.41 10.90
CA PRO A 64 -11.74 7.25 11.97
C PRO A 64 -10.24 7.52 11.85
N ALA A 65 -9.73 8.52 12.54
CA ALA A 65 -8.28 8.79 12.62
C ALA A 65 -7.60 7.63 13.35
N PHE A 66 -7.25 6.60 12.58
CA PHE A 66 -6.73 5.33 13.09
C PHE A 66 -5.27 5.10 12.66
N GLU A 67 -4.48 4.66 13.58
CA GLU A 67 -3.14 4.13 13.39
C GLU A 67 -2.99 2.86 14.23
N LEU A 68 -2.40 1.82 13.67
CA LEU A 68 -2.15 0.61 14.43
C LEU A 68 -1.12 0.90 15.53
N THR A 69 -1.45 0.59 16.77
CA THR A 69 -0.53 0.75 17.88
C THR A 69 0.75 -0.07 17.62
N PRO A 70 1.93 0.53 17.73
CA PRO A 70 3.17 -0.18 17.53
C PRO A 70 3.26 -1.45 18.39
N GLY A 71 3.59 -2.57 17.77
CA GLY A 71 3.68 -3.86 18.44
C GLY A 71 2.36 -4.61 18.61
N ALA A 72 1.25 -4.15 18.02
CA ALA A 72 -0.03 -4.86 18.05
C ALA A 72 0.08 -6.25 17.43
N ALA A 73 -0.52 -7.24 18.08
CA ALA A 73 -0.58 -8.62 17.59
C ALA A 73 -1.72 -8.74 16.55
N VAL A 74 -1.40 -8.52 15.29
CA VAL A 74 -2.36 -8.66 14.18
C VAL A 74 -2.57 -10.14 13.87
N GLU A 75 -3.84 -10.59 13.87
CA GLU A 75 -4.23 -11.95 13.48
C GLU A 75 -4.52 -12.06 11.99
N SER A 76 -5.20 -11.06 11.44
CA SER A 76 -5.52 -10.95 10.01
C SER A 76 -5.85 -9.51 9.65
N ALA A 77 -5.76 -9.19 8.36
CA ALA A 77 -6.12 -7.88 7.84
C ALA A 77 -6.68 -8.00 6.42
N LEU A 78 -7.62 -7.11 6.10
CA LEU A 78 -8.17 -7.00 4.76
C LEU A 78 -8.33 -5.53 4.40
N SER A 79 -7.81 -5.19 3.22
CA SER A 79 -8.07 -3.89 2.60
C SER A 79 -8.99 -4.04 1.40
N ILE A 80 -9.80 -3.03 1.17
CA ILE A 80 -10.63 -2.91 -0.04
C ILE A 80 -10.12 -1.72 -0.86
N GLY A 81 -10.08 -1.91 -2.17
CA GLY A 81 -9.81 -0.87 -3.15
C GLY A 81 -10.63 -1.08 -4.41
N TYR A 82 -10.40 -0.26 -5.41
CA TYR A 82 -11.09 -0.25 -6.68
C TYR A 82 -10.15 0.19 -7.81
N GLY A 83 -10.64 0.21 -9.05
CA GLY A 83 -9.88 0.68 -10.21
C GLY A 83 -8.99 -0.40 -10.84
N GLY A 84 -7.99 0.03 -11.58
CA GLY A 84 -7.09 -0.89 -12.26
C GLY A 84 -6.21 -1.70 -11.30
N PHE A 85 -5.95 -2.94 -11.67
CA PHE A 85 -5.22 -3.87 -10.80
C PHE A 85 -3.77 -3.44 -10.56
N GLU A 86 -3.16 -2.75 -11.50
CA GLU A 86 -1.79 -2.28 -11.37
C GLU A 86 -1.73 -0.90 -10.70
N ASP A 87 -2.36 0.10 -11.27
CA ASP A 87 -2.24 1.49 -10.84
C ASP A 87 -2.96 1.77 -9.52
N TYR A 88 -4.23 1.37 -9.40
CA TYR A 88 -5.03 1.49 -8.17
C TYR A 88 -4.72 0.38 -7.16
N GLY A 89 -4.37 -0.83 -7.64
CA GLY A 89 -3.89 -1.92 -6.79
C GLY A 89 -2.64 -1.53 -6.01
N PHE A 90 -1.74 -0.74 -6.61
CA PHE A 90 -0.60 -0.16 -5.90
C PHE A 90 -1.05 0.74 -4.73
N HIS A 91 -2.03 1.61 -4.96
CA HIS A 91 -2.55 2.46 -3.89
C HIS A 91 -3.15 1.64 -2.74
N ALA A 92 -3.94 0.63 -3.07
CA ALA A 92 -4.53 -0.27 -2.08
C ALA A 92 -3.44 -1.00 -1.26
N LEU A 93 -2.37 -1.48 -1.90
CA LEU A 93 -1.22 -2.11 -1.23
C LEU A 93 -0.47 -1.13 -0.32
N GLU A 94 -0.25 0.11 -0.74
CA GLU A 94 0.40 1.14 0.09
C GLU A 94 -0.45 1.51 1.33
N GLY A 95 -1.78 1.64 1.15
CA GLY A 95 -2.70 1.85 2.27
C GLY A 95 -2.75 0.68 3.23
N HIS A 96 -2.71 -0.55 2.73
CA HIS A 96 -2.62 -1.77 3.52
C HIS A 96 -1.32 -1.83 4.32
N GLN A 97 -0.20 -1.65 3.63
CA GLN A 97 1.14 -1.76 4.19
C GLN A 97 1.42 -0.72 5.27
N CYS A 98 1.01 0.55 5.06
CA CYS A 98 1.28 1.63 6.03
C CYS A 98 0.62 1.42 7.40
N LEU A 99 -0.40 0.57 7.50
CA LEU A 99 -0.98 0.16 8.77
C LEU A 99 -0.25 -1.06 9.34
N LEU A 100 -0.01 -2.09 8.52
CA LEU A 100 0.56 -3.35 8.98
C LEU A 100 2.05 -3.29 9.36
N GLU A 101 2.80 -2.34 8.85
CA GLU A 101 4.22 -2.18 9.20
C GLU A 101 4.45 -1.86 10.69
N ASN A 102 3.40 -1.41 11.41
CA ASN A 102 3.43 -1.17 12.86
C ASN A 102 3.12 -2.41 13.72
N ARG A 103 2.83 -3.57 13.12
CA ARG A 103 2.50 -4.79 13.86
C ARG A 103 3.68 -5.31 14.69
N ARG A 104 3.40 -6.26 15.58
CA ARG A 104 4.44 -6.90 16.41
C ARG A 104 5.57 -7.45 15.54
N GLY A 105 6.80 -7.10 15.86
CA GLY A 105 7.98 -7.47 15.10
C GLY A 105 8.32 -6.54 13.93
N GLY A 106 7.44 -5.60 13.58
CA GLY A 106 7.65 -4.71 12.42
C GLY A 106 7.41 -5.43 11.07
N GLU A 107 7.92 -4.86 10.00
CA GLU A 107 7.85 -5.49 8.68
C GLU A 107 9.01 -6.47 8.47
N SER A 108 8.69 -7.68 8.07
CA SER A 108 9.65 -8.78 7.86
C SER A 108 9.68 -9.29 6.41
N GLY A 109 8.79 -8.79 5.57
CA GLY A 109 8.64 -9.18 4.16
C GLY A 109 7.56 -10.22 3.90
N ILE A 110 7.42 -10.57 2.64
CA ILE A 110 6.40 -11.47 2.09
C ILE A 110 7.06 -12.74 1.58
N VAL A 111 6.49 -13.91 1.89
CA VAL A 111 6.99 -15.22 1.42
C VAL A 111 6.26 -15.72 0.18
N ALA A 112 5.01 -15.33 0.00
CA ALA A 112 4.24 -15.67 -1.20
C ALA A 112 3.08 -14.70 -1.42
N VAL A 113 2.68 -14.60 -2.70
CA VAL A 113 1.47 -13.90 -3.12
C VAL A 113 0.63 -14.78 -4.03
N GLN A 114 -0.68 -14.53 -4.05
CA GLN A 114 -1.60 -15.11 -5.02
C GLN A 114 -2.65 -14.07 -5.38
N ALA A 115 -2.99 -13.96 -6.68
CA ALA A 115 -4.07 -13.07 -7.12
C ALA A 115 -5.12 -13.88 -7.85
N LEU A 116 -6.38 -13.74 -7.47
CA LEU A 116 -7.52 -14.49 -7.96
C LEU A 116 -8.59 -13.54 -8.48
N THR A 117 -9.30 -13.89 -9.55
CA THR A 117 -10.35 -13.11 -10.18
C THR A 117 -11.65 -13.89 -10.33
N GLY A 118 -12.75 -13.21 -10.61
CA GLY A 118 -14.04 -13.83 -10.89
C GLY A 118 -14.47 -14.81 -9.80
N ASP A 119 -14.91 -16.01 -10.20
CA ASP A 119 -15.41 -17.05 -9.28
C ASP A 119 -14.34 -17.53 -8.29
N GLN A 120 -13.06 -17.48 -8.66
CA GLN A 120 -11.95 -17.88 -7.78
C GLN A 120 -11.91 -17.05 -6.47
N ILE A 121 -12.45 -15.80 -6.48
CA ILE A 121 -12.56 -14.97 -5.28
C ILE A 121 -13.48 -15.62 -4.25
N ARG A 122 -14.62 -16.18 -4.71
CA ARG A 122 -15.59 -16.89 -3.86
C ARG A 122 -15.06 -18.24 -3.39
N GLU A 123 -14.37 -18.95 -4.25
CA GLU A 123 -13.70 -20.21 -3.87
C GLU A 123 -12.65 -19.96 -2.77
N ALA A 124 -11.88 -18.89 -2.88
CA ALA A 124 -10.91 -18.50 -1.86
C ALA A 124 -11.56 -18.08 -0.54
N GLU A 125 -12.72 -17.40 -0.58
CA GLU A 125 -13.53 -17.10 0.60
C GLU A 125 -13.99 -18.39 1.29
N SER A 126 -14.60 -19.29 0.53
CA SER A 126 -15.09 -20.58 1.04
C SER A 126 -13.97 -21.47 1.61
N ALA A 127 -12.76 -21.31 1.11
CA ALA A 127 -11.54 -21.97 1.60
C ALA A 127 -10.82 -21.18 2.72
N GLU A 128 -11.47 -20.17 3.29
CA GLU A 128 -10.95 -19.31 4.39
C GLU A 128 -9.58 -18.67 4.10
N LYS A 129 -9.27 -18.42 2.81
CA LYS A 129 -8.02 -17.75 2.43
C LYS A 129 -8.06 -16.25 2.71
N TRP A 130 -9.24 -15.67 2.88
CA TRP A 130 -9.50 -14.32 3.33
C TRP A 130 -10.81 -14.25 4.11
N SER A 131 -11.00 -13.22 4.93
CA SER A 131 -12.11 -13.13 5.88
C SER A 131 -13.28 -12.32 5.32
N ALA A 132 -14.44 -12.97 5.16
CA ALA A 132 -15.69 -12.29 4.82
C ALA A 132 -16.14 -11.31 5.92
N ASP A 133 -15.86 -11.62 7.19
CA ASP A 133 -16.17 -10.72 8.31
C ASP A 133 -15.35 -9.43 8.22
N LEU A 134 -14.03 -9.54 7.96
CA LEU A 134 -13.20 -8.35 7.77
C LEU A 134 -13.59 -7.55 6.52
N PHE A 135 -14.06 -8.23 5.47
CA PHE A 135 -14.62 -7.54 4.30
C PHE A 135 -15.86 -6.72 4.67
N ALA A 136 -16.80 -7.33 5.41
CA ALA A 136 -17.99 -6.63 5.88
C ALA A 136 -17.63 -5.46 6.82
N ASP A 137 -16.66 -5.63 7.69
CA ASP A 137 -16.19 -4.59 8.59
C ASP A 137 -15.52 -3.43 7.84
N ALA A 138 -14.61 -3.75 6.90
CA ALA A 138 -13.98 -2.74 6.04
C ALA A 138 -15.04 -1.97 5.22
N ARG A 139 -16.06 -2.67 4.71
CA ARG A 139 -17.15 -2.04 3.97
C ARG A 139 -17.98 -1.08 4.83
N ARG A 140 -18.22 -1.40 6.11
CA ARG A 140 -18.94 -0.51 7.03
C ARG A 140 -18.22 0.80 7.33
N LEU A 141 -16.89 0.85 7.15
CA LEU A 141 -16.12 2.07 7.32
C LEU A 141 -16.28 3.06 6.15
N MET A 142 -16.71 2.57 4.98
CA MET A 142 -16.94 3.43 3.81
C MET A 142 -18.24 4.21 3.90
N PRO A 143 -18.33 5.39 3.27
CA PRO A 143 -19.62 6.04 3.06
C PRO A 143 -20.51 5.19 2.14
N GLY A 144 -21.83 5.29 2.30
CA GLY A 144 -22.84 4.59 1.49
C GLY A 144 -23.52 3.44 2.21
N LYS A 145 -24.23 2.57 1.46
CA LYS A 145 -25.10 1.54 2.04
C LYS A 145 -24.35 0.22 2.22
N PRO A 146 -24.19 -0.26 3.46
CA PRO A 146 -23.52 -1.55 3.75
C PRO A 146 -24.23 -2.78 3.15
N GLU A 147 -25.56 -2.69 2.94
CA GLU A 147 -26.38 -3.82 2.46
C GLU A 147 -25.99 -4.30 1.05
N ASP A 148 -25.38 -3.47 0.24
CA ASP A 148 -24.96 -3.81 -1.12
C ASP A 148 -23.89 -4.93 -1.17
N THR A 149 -23.23 -5.22 -0.05
CA THR A 149 -22.17 -6.26 0.01
C THR A 149 -22.71 -7.67 -0.07
N VAL A 150 -23.94 -7.92 0.43
CA VAL A 150 -24.51 -9.27 0.55
C VAL A 150 -24.72 -9.92 -0.80
N ASN A 151 -25.00 -9.14 -1.83
CA ASN A 151 -25.31 -9.60 -3.18
C ASN A 151 -24.20 -9.32 -4.20
N TRP A 152 -23.06 -8.76 -3.76
CA TRP A 152 -21.97 -8.49 -4.70
C TRP A 152 -21.41 -9.76 -5.29
N LYS A 153 -21.35 -9.80 -6.61
CA LYS A 153 -20.73 -10.88 -7.37
C LYS A 153 -19.44 -10.37 -8.01
N PRO A 154 -18.28 -10.87 -7.58
CA PRO A 154 -17.03 -10.51 -8.21
C PRO A 154 -17.04 -10.83 -9.70
N GLY A 155 -16.74 -9.84 -10.55
CA GLY A 155 -16.52 -10.04 -11.99
C GLY A 155 -15.05 -10.22 -12.31
N GLU A 156 -14.73 -10.43 -13.59
CA GLU A 156 -13.36 -10.53 -14.10
C GLU A 156 -12.51 -9.26 -13.88
N ASN A 157 -13.16 -8.13 -13.66
CA ASN A 157 -12.54 -6.86 -13.29
C ASN A 157 -12.34 -6.68 -11.79
N SER A 158 -12.64 -7.70 -10.98
CA SER A 158 -12.38 -7.74 -9.54
C SER A 158 -11.28 -8.74 -9.24
N ALA A 159 -10.46 -8.49 -8.22
CA ALA A 159 -9.39 -9.38 -7.83
C ALA A 159 -9.19 -9.39 -6.30
N VAL A 160 -8.77 -10.51 -5.74
CA VAL A 160 -8.22 -10.57 -4.39
C VAL A 160 -6.74 -10.89 -4.47
N TYR A 161 -5.93 -10.09 -3.78
CA TYR A 161 -4.50 -10.31 -3.58
C TYR A 161 -4.32 -10.93 -2.20
N LEU A 162 -3.87 -12.15 -2.15
CA LEU A 162 -3.57 -12.90 -0.93
C LEU A 162 -2.09 -12.76 -0.63
N LEU A 163 -1.74 -12.33 0.57
CA LEU A 163 -0.38 -12.07 1.00
C LEU A 163 -0.03 -12.97 2.19
N GLU A 164 1.06 -13.73 2.05
CA GLU A 164 1.63 -14.53 3.12
C GLU A 164 2.90 -13.83 3.64
N HIS A 165 2.85 -13.31 4.86
CA HIS A 165 3.97 -12.62 5.46
C HIS A 165 4.95 -13.59 6.13
N ARG A 166 6.22 -13.20 6.23
CA ARG A 166 7.28 -14.04 6.84
C ARG A 166 7.04 -14.36 8.31
N ASP A 167 6.37 -13.48 9.03
CA ASP A 167 6.01 -13.66 10.44
C ASP A 167 4.75 -14.53 10.65
N GLY A 168 4.20 -15.09 9.57
CA GLY A 168 3.03 -15.97 9.59
C GLY A 168 1.69 -15.24 9.44
N LEU A 169 1.66 -13.91 9.44
CA LEU A 169 0.45 -13.17 9.14
C LEU A 169 -0.07 -13.50 7.74
N ARG A 170 -1.38 -13.66 7.60
CA ARG A 170 -2.09 -13.73 6.31
C ARG A 170 -2.98 -12.52 6.19
N SER A 171 -2.85 -11.82 5.07
CA SER A 171 -3.66 -10.64 4.79
C SER A 171 -4.14 -10.62 3.34
N ALA A 172 -5.12 -9.79 3.06
CA ALA A 172 -5.71 -9.70 1.73
C ALA A 172 -5.96 -8.25 1.31
N VAL A 173 -5.86 -8.00 -0.01
CA VAL A 173 -6.32 -6.76 -0.62
C VAL A 173 -7.33 -7.12 -1.70
N LEU A 174 -8.56 -6.63 -1.55
CA LEU A 174 -9.66 -6.93 -2.45
C LEU A 174 -9.97 -5.71 -3.34
N MET A 175 -9.72 -5.84 -4.63
CA MET A 175 -10.11 -4.86 -5.66
C MET A 175 -11.57 -5.12 -6.04
N ALA A 176 -12.51 -4.48 -5.32
CA ALA A 176 -13.95 -4.75 -5.38
C ALA A 176 -14.66 -3.84 -6.39
N ASN A 177 -14.24 -3.91 -7.65
CA ASN A 177 -14.81 -3.12 -8.72
C ASN A 177 -16.32 -3.36 -8.90
N GLY A 178 -17.04 -2.28 -9.15
CA GLY A 178 -18.50 -2.29 -9.25
C GLY A 178 -19.24 -2.28 -7.92
N LEU A 179 -18.53 -2.47 -6.79
CA LEU A 179 -19.09 -2.36 -5.44
C LEU A 179 -18.67 -1.08 -4.73
N VAL A 180 -17.42 -0.67 -4.88
CA VAL A 180 -16.82 0.45 -4.16
C VAL A 180 -16.03 1.38 -5.09
N ASP A 181 -15.83 2.61 -4.63
CA ASP A 181 -14.98 3.64 -5.22
C ASP A 181 -14.07 4.30 -4.17
N GLN A 182 -13.78 3.56 -3.08
CA GLN A 182 -13.03 4.03 -1.93
C GLN A 182 -11.97 2.99 -1.49
N PHE A 183 -11.05 3.43 -0.61
CA PHE A 183 -10.05 2.57 0.00
C PHE A 183 -10.29 2.47 1.50
N THR A 184 -10.36 1.25 2.02
CA THR A 184 -10.45 0.99 3.47
C THR A 184 -9.57 -0.17 3.88
N THR A 185 -9.33 -0.26 5.20
CA THR A 185 -8.67 -1.43 5.80
C THR A 185 -9.35 -1.76 7.11
N ALA A 186 -9.64 -3.04 7.33
CA ALA A 186 -10.04 -3.62 8.60
C ALA A 186 -8.98 -4.62 9.08
N ILE A 187 -8.71 -4.62 10.38
CA ILE A 187 -7.65 -5.40 11.03
C ILE A 187 -8.23 -6.10 12.25
N LYS A 188 -8.00 -7.40 12.37
CA LYS A 188 -8.26 -8.19 13.58
C LYS A 188 -7.01 -8.22 14.45
N ILE A 189 -7.16 -7.76 15.67
CA ILE A 189 -6.08 -7.75 16.67
C ILE A 189 -6.37 -8.84 17.70
N SER A 190 -5.36 -9.60 18.06
CA SER A 190 -5.46 -10.67 19.05
C SER A 190 -5.99 -10.15 20.40
N GLY A 191 -6.96 -10.86 20.94
CA GLY A 191 -7.59 -10.50 22.22
C GLY A 191 -8.60 -9.35 22.13
N GLN A 192 -8.97 -8.88 20.94
CA GLN A 192 -10.05 -7.92 20.74
C GLN A 192 -11.24 -8.59 20.04
N ASP A 193 -12.46 -8.34 20.58
CA ASP A 193 -13.69 -8.92 20.02
C ASP A 193 -14.03 -8.32 18.65
N ASN A 194 -13.84 -7.01 18.47
CA ASN A 194 -14.14 -6.29 17.24
C ASN A 194 -12.88 -6.03 16.43
N SER A 195 -13.01 -5.99 15.11
CA SER A 195 -11.98 -5.47 14.22
C SER A 195 -11.85 -3.95 14.37
N VAL A 196 -10.69 -3.44 14.03
CA VAL A 196 -10.39 -2.00 13.95
C VAL A 196 -9.96 -1.64 12.54
N GLY A 197 -10.04 -0.36 12.20
CA GLY A 197 -9.64 0.04 10.84
C GLY A 197 -9.98 1.47 10.48
N THR A 198 -9.84 1.80 9.21
CA THR A 198 -10.08 3.15 8.71
C THR A 198 -10.46 3.17 7.23
N TRP A 199 -11.22 4.15 6.87
CA TRP A 199 -11.41 4.60 5.50
C TRP A 199 -10.38 5.70 5.19
N PHE A 200 -9.65 5.56 4.07
CA PHE A 200 -8.76 6.59 3.54
C PHE A 200 -9.60 7.58 2.73
N LYS A 201 -9.99 8.68 3.35
CA LYS A 201 -10.81 9.71 2.71
C LYS A 201 -9.95 10.54 1.76
N LEU A 202 -10.19 10.41 0.47
CA LEU A 202 -9.56 11.23 -0.56
C LEU A 202 -10.49 12.40 -0.92
N GLN A 203 -9.92 13.61 -1.05
CA GLN A 203 -10.62 14.76 -1.59
C GLN A 203 -10.42 14.76 -3.11
N GLU A 204 -11.26 14.03 -3.82
CA GLU A 204 -11.13 13.79 -5.27
C GLU A 204 -11.67 14.95 -6.14
N VAL A 205 -12.30 15.93 -5.52
CA VAL A 205 -12.76 17.16 -6.19
C VAL A 205 -11.61 18.18 -6.19
N ALA A 206 -11.46 18.92 -7.29
CA ALA A 206 -10.46 19.99 -7.37
C ALA A 206 -10.57 20.95 -6.17
N PRO A 207 -9.46 21.31 -5.53
CA PRO A 207 -8.04 21.17 -5.94
C PRO A 207 -7.34 19.86 -5.52
N PHE A 208 -8.04 18.75 -5.31
CA PHE A 208 -7.47 17.43 -4.95
C PHE A 208 -6.63 17.47 -3.67
N GLY A 209 -7.23 17.93 -2.59
CA GLY A 209 -6.56 18.27 -1.32
C GLY A 209 -5.72 17.14 -0.70
N HIS A 210 -6.05 15.87 -0.96
CA HIS A 210 -5.28 14.73 -0.48
C HIS A 210 -3.81 14.71 -0.95
N PHE A 211 -3.47 15.37 -2.06
CA PHE A 211 -2.08 15.51 -2.50
C PHE A 211 -1.26 16.48 -1.66
N ALA A 212 -1.89 17.41 -0.94
CA ALA A 212 -1.17 18.40 -0.13
C ALA A 212 -0.29 17.72 0.94
N TYR A 213 -0.73 16.61 1.51
CA TYR A 213 0.01 15.87 2.53
C TYR A 213 1.21 15.12 1.94
N LEU A 214 1.06 14.58 0.74
CA LEU A 214 2.19 13.98 0.01
C LEU A 214 3.21 15.05 -0.40
N LEU A 215 2.74 16.20 -0.92
CA LEU A 215 3.61 17.33 -1.27
C LEU A 215 4.41 17.81 -0.06
N ARG A 216 3.81 17.84 1.14
CA ARG A 216 4.54 18.20 2.35
C ARG A 216 5.64 17.18 2.70
N ALA A 217 5.39 15.91 2.52
CA ALA A 217 6.41 14.86 2.72
C ALA A 217 7.59 15.04 1.73
N ILE A 218 7.27 15.35 0.47
CA ILE A 218 8.25 15.65 -0.58
C ILE A 218 9.05 16.91 -0.21
N GLU A 219 8.37 18.00 0.13
CA GLU A 219 8.98 19.27 0.51
C GLU A 219 9.92 19.11 1.70
N GLN A 220 9.47 18.42 2.75
CA GLN A 220 10.31 18.15 3.93
C GLN A 220 11.54 17.31 3.57
N THR A 221 11.39 16.32 2.68
CA THR A 221 12.52 15.51 2.19
C THR A 221 13.53 16.38 1.41
N ILE A 222 13.05 17.30 0.56
CA ILE A 222 13.89 18.20 -0.21
C ILE A 222 14.66 19.15 0.71
N HIS A 223 13.99 19.77 1.68
CA HIS A 223 14.62 20.74 2.58
C HIS A 223 15.58 20.10 3.58
N SER A 224 15.24 18.90 4.11
CA SER A 224 16.09 18.24 5.09
C SER A 224 17.23 17.41 4.49
N GLY A 225 17.13 17.06 3.21
CA GLY A 225 18.04 16.08 2.58
C GLY A 225 17.89 14.66 3.12
N LYS A 226 16.77 14.35 3.81
CA LYS A 226 16.47 13.02 4.39
C LYS A 226 15.03 12.64 4.08
N THR A 227 14.81 11.37 3.75
CA THR A 227 13.46 10.84 3.53
C THR A 227 12.66 10.85 4.84
N VAL A 228 11.39 11.23 4.77
CA VAL A 228 10.50 11.30 5.94
C VAL A 228 9.93 9.95 6.33
N TYR A 229 9.91 8.99 5.42
CA TYR A 229 9.60 7.57 5.67
C TYR A 229 10.44 6.67 4.77
N PRO A 230 10.59 5.38 5.15
CA PRO A 230 11.49 4.47 4.45
C PRO A 230 10.98 4.14 3.04
N ILE A 231 11.87 4.19 2.06
CA ILE A 231 11.62 3.76 0.68
C ILE A 231 11.32 2.26 0.59
N GLU A 232 11.74 1.49 1.59
CA GLU A 232 11.55 0.04 1.69
C GLU A 232 10.07 -0.34 1.67
N ARG A 233 9.15 0.49 2.20
CA ARG A 233 7.70 0.28 2.04
C ARG A 233 7.34 0.20 0.57
N THR A 234 7.72 1.22 -0.20
CA THR A 234 7.39 1.28 -1.63
C THR A 234 8.15 0.24 -2.45
N LEU A 235 9.36 -0.13 -2.04
CA LEU A 235 10.08 -1.24 -2.65
C LEU A 235 9.31 -2.57 -2.46
N LEU A 236 8.85 -2.85 -1.23
CA LEU A 236 8.07 -4.04 -0.92
C LEU A 236 6.74 -4.06 -1.70
N THR A 237 5.97 -2.99 -1.66
CA THR A 237 4.67 -2.90 -2.35
C THR A 237 4.82 -2.96 -3.88
N THR A 238 5.91 -2.41 -4.43
CA THR A 238 6.26 -2.57 -5.85
C THR A 238 6.55 -4.03 -6.20
N GLY A 239 7.32 -4.73 -5.37
CA GLY A 239 7.62 -6.15 -5.58
C GLY A 239 6.38 -7.03 -5.45
N ILE A 240 5.54 -6.80 -4.43
CA ILE A 240 4.25 -7.46 -4.28
C ILE A 240 3.41 -7.29 -5.54
N LEU A 241 3.28 -6.05 -6.03
CA LEU A 241 2.47 -5.74 -7.21
C LEU A 241 2.96 -6.47 -8.45
N ASP A 242 4.27 -6.48 -8.73
CA ASP A 242 4.84 -7.22 -9.86
C ASP A 242 4.50 -8.71 -9.78
N ARG A 243 4.64 -9.34 -8.60
CA ARG A 243 4.29 -10.76 -8.39
C ARG A 243 2.78 -11.01 -8.46
N ILE A 244 1.95 -10.06 -8.03
CA ILE A 244 0.50 -10.08 -8.23
C ILE A 244 0.15 -10.08 -9.73
N MET A 245 0.74 -9.19 -10.53
CA MET A 245 0.52 -9.16 -11.99
C MET A 245 0.99 -10.47 -12.65
N GLN A 246 2.09 -11.03 -12.18
CA GLN A 246 2.57 -12.34 -12.63
C GLN A 246 1.58 -13.47 -12.27
N SER A 247 1.05 -13.48 -11.04
CA SER A 247 0.03 -14.45 -10.60
C SER A 247 -1.21 -14.38 -11.49
N LEU A 248 -1.73 -13.18 -11.74
CA LEU A 248 -2.87 -12.95 -12.63
C LEU A 248 -2.61 -13.49 -14.05
N SER A 249 -1.44 -13.21 -14.62
CA SER A 249 -1.07 -13.68 -15.95
C SER A 249 -0.93 -15.21 -16.04
N GLN A 250 -0.78 -15.89 -14.91
CA GLN A 250 -0.68 -17.35 -14.77
C GLN A 250 -1.97 -17.98 -14.22
N GLY A 251 -3.12 -17.31 -14.36
CA GLY A 251 -4.43 -17.86 -13.97
C GLY A 251 -4.62 -18.01 -12.46
N GLY A 252 -3.99 -17.17 -11.66
CA GLY A 252 -4.13 -17.20 -10.20
C GLY A 252 -3.13 -18.14 -9.50
N ARG A 253 -2.01 -18.45 -10.16
CA ARG A 253 -0.96 -19.26 -9.52
C ARG A 253 -0.36 -18.56 -8.32
N ARG A 254 -0.18 -19.28 -7.20
CA ARG A 254 0.60 -18.83 -6.05
C ARG A 254 2.07 -18.69 -6.44
N ILE A 255 2.67 -17.52 -6.17
CA ILE A 255 4.06 -17.19 -6.48
C ILE A 255 4.84 -17.05 -5.17
N GLU A 256 5.91 -17.83 -5.02
CA GLU A 256 6.86 -17.64 -3.92
C GLU A 256 7.74 -16.42 -4.18
N THR A 257 8.06 -15.68 -3.12
CA THR A 257 8.72 -14.36 -3.20
C THR A 257 9.91 -14.25 -2.24
N PRO A 258 10.92 -15.14 -2.35
CA PRO A 258 12.07 -15.09 -1.46
C PRO A 258 12.83 -13.76 -1.54
N GLU A 259 12.77 -13.07 -2.67
CA GLU A 259 13.35 -11.75 -2.90
C GLU A 259 12.66 -10.62 -2.13
N LEU A 260 11.41 -10.82 -1.67
CA LEU A 260 10.64 -9.86 -0.89
C LEU A 260 10.86 -10.00 0.62
N ALA A 261 11.97 -10.60 1.04
CA ALA A 261 12.45 -10.59 2.42
C ALA A 261 12.99 -9.21 2.78
N ILE A 262 12.11 -8.22 2.85
CA ILE A 262 12.44 -6.81 3.08
C ILE A 262 12.03 -6.44 4.49
N GLU A 263 13.03 -6.18 5.33
CA GLU A 263 12.82 -5.75 6.71
C GLU A 263 13.05 -4.24 6.82
N TYR A 264 12.16 -3.55 7.50
CA TYR A 264 12.31 -2.14 7.81
C TYR A 264 11.47 -1.74 9.02
N SER A 265 11.81 -0.61 9.62
CA SER A 265 11.01 0.01 10.67
C SER A 265 10.18 1.16 10.10
N PRO A 266 8.92 1.30 10.48
CA PRO A 266 8.09 2.43 10.07
C PRO A 266 8.65 3.73 10.63
N ALA A 267 8.41 4.84 9.91
CA ALA A 267 8.75 6.15 10.39
C ALA A 267 7.53 6.80 11.06
N ASN A 268 7.79 7.67 12.04
CA ASN A 268 6.75 8.45 12.69
C ASN A 268 6.41 9.71 11.86
N TRP A 269 5.94 9.53 10.61
CA TRP A 269 5.43 10.62 9.80
C TRP A 269 3.90 10.68 9.88
N PRO A 270 3.29 11.84 10.21
CA PRO A 270 1.86 11.92 10.44
C PRO A 270 1.03 11.79 9.16
N PHE A 271 -0.10 11.12 9.25
CA PHE A 271 -1.17 11.21 8.26
C PHE A 271 -1.99 12.49 8.48
N ALA A 272 -2.83 12.85 7.53
CA ALA A 272 -3.46 14.17 7.41
C ALA A 272 -4.16 14.67 8.68
N ASN A 273 -4.98 13.86 9.32
CA ASN A 273 -5.74 14.22 10.52
C ASN A 273 -5.24 13.54 11.80
N ARG A 274 -3.99 13.13 11.85
CA ARG A 274 -3.36 12.76 13.12
C ARG A 274 -3.22 14.01 14.00
N ALA A 275 -3.40 13.87 15.29
CA ALA A 275 -3.46 15.01 16.22
C ALA A 275 -2.23 15.95 16.19
N ASP A 276 -1.06 15.40 15.81
CA ASP A 276 0.20 16.13 15.67
C ASP A 276 0.52 16.53 14.20
N SER A 277 -0.44 16.35 13.29
CA SER A 277 -0.24 16.75 11.89
C SER A 277 -0.14 18.27 11.76
N PRO A 278 0.91 18.79 11.11
CA PRO A 278 1.10 20.24 10.96
C PRO A 278 0.19 20.87 9.90
N LEU A 279 -0.60 20.09 9.19
CA LEU A 279 -1.55 20.57 8.18
C LEU A 279 -2.98 20.38 8.67
N THR A 280 -3.61 21.47 9.08
CA THR A 280 -5.07 21.57 9.14
C THR A 280 -5.53 22.15 7.80
N LEU A 281 -6.10 21.33 6.92
CA LEU A 281 -6.88 21.88 5.81
C LEU A 281 -8.16 22.49 6.40
N PRO A 282 -8.70 23.57 5.79
CA PRO A 282 -9.99 24.09 6.20
C PRO A 282 -11.01 22.94 6.23
N ASN A 283 -11.80 22.90 7.28
CA ASN A 283 -12.87 21.91 7.43
C ASN A 283 -13.78 21.97 6.21
N ASP A 284 -13.87 20.86 5.47
CA ASP A 284 -14.97 20.58 4.55
C ASP A 284 -16.21 20.13 5.32
#